data_9716f11ea0d31f919b7b7fbd0c0d7202
#
_entry.id   9716f11ea0d31f919b7b7fbd0c0d7202
#
_cell.length_a   1.000
_cell.length_b   1.000
_cell.length_c   1.000
_cell.angle_alpha   90.00
_cell.angle_beta   90.00
_cell.angle_gamma   90.00
#
_symmetry.space_group_name_H-M   'P 1'
#
loop_
_entity.id
_entity.type
_entity.pdbx_description
1 polymer ?
#
loop_
_entity_poly.entity_id
_entity_poly.type
_entity_poly.pdbx_seq_one_letter_code
_entity_poly.pdbx_strand_id
1 'polypeptide(L)'
;MNFLEKILAEKAIEVENMPLEEVNQVKTRPSFYETVKKNPEKVHLLGEIKRASPSKGNINTEIDILAQAKKYQTAGVSGISVLTDEVFFKGSIEDLKSVSEVVDVPLLCKDFIIDQKQLIRAKNAGASMILLIVAALTKEKLTELYRAARALDLEVLVETHDGEELAIAQALGAAIIGVNNRSLKTFDVSIATSETLAPEPSEILYISESGFKTADDVARVAKAYDAVLVGETLM
;
A
#
# COMPACT_ATOMS: atom_id res chain seq x y z
N MET A 1 -5.97 -22.11 -10.88
CA MET A 1 -5.38 -20.76 -10.77
C MET A 1 -6.20 -20.00 -9.76
N ASN A 2 -5.62 -19.62 -8.63
CA ASN A 2 -6.28 -18.76 -7.65
C ASN A 2 -6.32 -17.31 -8.15
N PHE A 3 -6.96 -16.40 -7.39
CA PHE A 3 -7.16 -15.04 -7.87
C PHE A 3 -5.85 -14.23 -7.95
N LEU A 4 -4.96 -14.39 -6.96
CA LEU A 4 -3.65 -13.75 -6.99
C LEU A 4 -2.83 -14.18 -8.20
N GLU A 5 -2.86 -15.48 -8.53
CA GLU A 5 -2.17 -16.01 -9.73
C GLU A 5 -2.70 -15.38 -11.03
N LYS A 6 -4.01 -15.08 -11.09
CA LYS A 6 -4.59 -14.38 -12.26
C LYS A 6 -4.08 -12.95 -12.35
N ILE A 7 -4.04 -12.24 -11.21
CA ILE A 7 -3.49 -10.86 -11.17
C ILE A 7 -2.03 -10.86 -11.62
N LEU A 8 -1.22 -11.77 -11.08
CA LEU A 8 0.21 -11.85 -11.41
C LEU A 8 0.46 -12.20 -12.87
N ALA A 9 -0.40 -13.04 -13.48
CA ALA A 9 -0.31 -13.36 -14.90
C ALA A 9 -0.58 -12.13 -15.79
N GLU A 10 -1.64 -11.35 -15.48
CA GLU A 10 -1.92 -10.09 -16.18
C GLU A 10 -0.79 -9.07 -15.96
N LYS A 11 -0.29 -8.98 -14.74
CA LYS A 11 0.80 -8.06 -14.40
C LYS A 11 2.11 -8.42 -15.13
N ALA A 12 2.38 -9.70 -15.34
CA ALA A 12 3.52 -10.15 -16.13
C ALA A 12 3.42 -9.66 -17.60
N ILE A 13 2.23 -9.75 -18.20
CA ILE A 13 1.96 -9.23 -19.56
C ILE A 13 2.13 -7.70 -19.59
N GLU A 14 1.60 -6.98 -18.60
CA GLU A 14 1.77 -5.53 -18.48
C GLU A 14 3.24 -5.14 -18.44
N VAL A 15 4.02 -5.79 -17.57
CA VAL A 15 5.45 -5.51 -17.39
C VAL A 15 6.28 -5.84 -18.64
N GLU A 16 5.95 -6.90 -19.36
CA GLU A 16 6.62 -7.26 -20.62
C GLU A 16 6.48 -6.12 -21.65
N ASN A 17 5.30 -5.53 -21.73
CA ASN A 17 5.00 -4.43 -22.66
C ASN A 17 5.37 -3.04 -22.11
N MET A 18 5.77 -2.93 -20.85
CA MET A 18 6.12 -1.66 -20.21
C MET A 18 7.45 -1.12 -20.77
N PRO A 19 7.49 0.16 -21.20
CA PRO A 19 8.74 0.76 -21.65
C PRO A 19 9.75 0.86 -20.50
N LEU A 20 11.03 0.86 -20.86
CA LEU A 20 12.10 1.22 -19.94
C LEU A 20 12.10 2.74 -19.78
N GLU A 21 11.95 3.19 -18.53
CA GLU A 21 12.03 4.61 -18.18
C GLU A 21 13.34 4.90 -17.47
N GLU A 22 13.86 6.13 -17.64
CA GLU A 22 14.89 6.68 -16.77
C GLU A 22 14.26 7.26 -15.52
N VAL A 23 15.02 7.32 -14.43
CA VAL A 23 14.57 7.93 -13.18
C VAL A 23 14.56 9.44 -13.32
N ASN A 24 13.39 10.05 -13.20
CA ASN A 24 13.19 11.49 -13.28
C ASN A 24 13.42 12.17 -11.92
N GLN A 25 13.73 13.45 -11.95
CA GLN A 25 13.62 14.28 -10.75
C GLN A 25 12.14 14.53 -10.46
N VAL A 26 11.70 14.09 -9.28
CA VAL A 26 10.33 14.28 -8.80
C VAL A 26 10.33 15.10 -7.52
N LYS A 27 9.17 15.66 -7.19
CA LYS A 27 8.97 16.40 -5.94
C LYS A 27 9.30 15.49 -4.74
N THR A 28 10.18 15.96 -3.86
CA THR A 28 10.48 15.29 -2.60
C THR A 28 9.26 15.36 -1.68
N ARG A 29 8.91 14.23 -1.08
CA ARG A 29 7.80 14.12 -0.12
C ARG A 29 8.31 13.80 1.27
N PRO A 30 7.53 14.14 2.32
CA PRO A 30 7.82 13.64 3.65
C PRO A 30 7.88 12.12 3.68
N SER A 31 8.72 11.56 4.53
CA SER A 31 8.73 10.14 4.84
C SER A 31 7.46 9.77 5.63
N PHE A 32 6.80 8.70 5.23
CA PHE A 32 5.65 8.16 5.99
C PHE A 32 6.11 7.61 7.33
N TYR A 33 7.21 6.86 7.34
CA TYR A 33 7.80 6.32 8.55
C TYR A 33 8.10 7.42 9.58
N GLU A 34 8.82 8.48 9.16
CA GLU A 34 9.14 9.59 10.04
C GLU A 34 7.90 10.38 10.51
N THR A 35 6.90 10.50 9.62
CA THR A 35 5.64 11.18 9.96
C THR A 35 4.90 10.46 11.08
N VAL A 36 4.85 9.13 11.02
CA VAL A 36 4.22 8.28 12.03
C VAL A 36 5.03 8.27 13.33
N LYS A 37 6.33 8.00 13.27
CA LYS A 37 7.20 7.90 14.44
C LYS A 37 7.34 9.21 15.24
N LYS A 38 7.07 10.36 14.63
CA LYS A 38 7.04 11.67 15.34
C LYS A 38 5.85 11.83 16.30
N ASN A 39 4.79 11.05 16.12
CA ASN A 39 3.58 11.14 16.95
C ASN A 39 3.08 9.73 17.35
N PRO A 40 3.84 8.96 18.13
CA PRO A 40 3.56 7.56 18.42
C PRO A 40 2.33 7.34 19.31
N GLU A 41 1.82 8.40 19.92
CA GLU A 41 0.67 8.32 20.85
C GLU A 41 -0.67 8.06 20.12
N LYS A 42 -0.72 8.22 18.82
CA LYS A 42 -1.96 8.07 18.06
C LYS A 42 -1.83 7.08 16.92
N VAL A 43 -2.93 6.44 16.58
CA VAL A 43 -3.02 5.63 15.36
C VAL A 43 -3.10 6.55 14.15
N HIS A 44 -2.21 6.34 13.20
CA HIS A 44 -2.14 7.11 11.96
C HIS A 44 -3.06 6.53 10.88
N LEU A 45 -3.52 7.38 9.96
CA LEU A 45 -4.38 6.97 8.85
C LEU A 45 -3.65 7.08 7.52
N LEU A 46 -3.60 5.97 6.78
CA LEU A 46 -3.27 5.90 5.37
C LEU A 46 -4.59 5.80 4.58
N GLY A 47 -5.04 6.91 4.00
CA GLY A 47 -6.32 7.00 3.28
C GLY A 47 -6.17 6.44 1.86
N GLU A 48 -7.00 5.46 1.48
CA GLU A 48 -6.91 4.81 0.17
C GLU A 48 -7.92 5.39 -0.82
N ILE A 49 -7.47 5.71 -2.03
CA ILE A 49 -8.31 6.08 -3.18
C ILE A 49 -8.44 4.87 -4.09
N LYS A 50 -9.69 4.39 -4.26
CA LYS A 50 -9.99 3.16 -4.97
C LYS A 50 -11.36 3.20 -5.64
N ARG A 51 -11.43 3.00 -6.98
CA ARG A 51 -12.68 2.99 -7.74
C ARG A 51 -13.42 1.68 -7.70
N ALA A 52 -12.69 0.58 -7.66
CA ALA A 52 -13.24 -0.78 -7.71
C ALA A 52 -12.36 -1.76 -6.93
N SER A 53 -12.90 -2.92 -6.62
CA SER A 53 -12.12 -4.06 -6.12
C SER A 53 -12.74 -5.39 -6.58
N PRO A 54 -11.94 -6.47 -6.68
CA PRO A 54 -12.45 -7.78 -7.08
C PRO A 54 -13.58 -8.31 -6.20
N SER A 55 -13.56 -7.99 -4.91
CA SER A 55 -14.54 -8.47 -3.93
C SER A 55 -15.85 -7.68 -3.90
N LYS A 56 -15.85 -6.44 -4.36
CA LYS A 56 -17.01 -5.52 -4.31
C LYS A 56 -17.48 -5.06 -5.68
N GLY A 57 -16.69 -5.31 -6.75
CA GLY A 57 -16.93 -4.70 -8.04
C GLY A 57 -16.69 -3.19 -7.99
N ASN A 58 -17.56 -2.42 -8.60
CA ASN A 58 -17.49 -0.96 -8.57
C ASN A 58 -17.83 -0.43 -7.18
N ILE A 59 -16.95 0.39 -6.62
CA ILE A 59 -17.14 1.10 -5.35
C ILE A 59 -17.62 2.50 -5.64
N ASN A 60 -16.79 3.29 -6.34
CA ASN A 60 -17.13 4.65 -6.76
C ASN A 60 -16.33 4.99 -8.03
N THR A 61 -16.89 4.66 -9.19
CA THR A 61 -16.22 4.87 -10.49
C THR A 61 -16.24 6.32 -10.95
N GLU A 62 -17.17 7.12 -10.42
CA GLU A 62 -17.36 8.54 -10.77
C GLU A 62 -16.60 9.49 -9.81
N ILE A 63 -15.78 8.96 -8.92
CA ILE A 63 -15.09 9.77 -7.92
C ILE A 63 -14.13 10.78 -8.58
N ASP A 64 -14.20 12.02 -8.11
CA ASP A 64 -13.13 13.01 -8.32
C ASP A 64 -11.98 12.70 -7.37
N ILE A 65 -10.98 12.00 -7.89
CA ILE A 65 -9.81 11.56 -7.11
C ILE A 65 -8.99 12.73 -6.57
N LEU A 66 -8.96 13.86 -7.28
CA LEU A 66 -8.20 15.05 -6.86
C LEU A 66 -8.91 15.75 -5.71
N ALA A 67 -10.24 15.87 -5.79
CA ALA A 67 -11.04 16.38 -4.68
C ALA A 67 -10.93 15.48 -3.44
N GLN A 68 -10.94 14.15 -3.63
CA GLN A 68 -10.79 13.20 -2.54
C GLN A 68 -9.41 13.27 -1.90
N ALA A 69 -8.34 13.35 -2.70
CA ALA A 69 -6.98 13.49 -2.20
C ALA A 69 -6.80 14.77 -1.35
N LYS A 70 -7.35 15.89 -1.81
CA LYS A 70 -7.35 17.16 -1.06
C LYS A 70 -8.14 17.06 0.24
N LYS A 71 -9.30 16.38 0.23
CA LYS A 71 -10.08 16.13 1.45
C LYS A 71 -9.26 15.31 2.46
N TYR A 72 -8.59 14.25 2.02
CA TYR A 72 -7.73 13.44 2.87
C TYR A 72 -6.62 14.28 3.50
N GLN A 73 -5.88 15.04 2.69
CA GLN A 73 -4.83 15.91 3.20
C GLN A 73 -5.38 16.93 4.21
N THR A 74 -6.51 17.58 3.91
CA THR A 74 -7.17 18.56 4.81
C THR A 74 -7.64 17.91 6.11
N ALA A 75 -8.10 16.66 6.05
CA ALA A 75 -8.49 15.88 7.23
C ALA A 75 -7.29 15.41 8.08
N GLY A 76 -6.05 15.60 7.60
CA GLY A 76 -4.83 15.29 8.35
C GLY A 76 -4.42 13.82 8.29
N VAL A 77 -4.69 13.12 7.18
CA VAL A 77 -4.14 11.77 6.96
C VAL A 77 -2.61 11.84 6.94
N SER A 78 -1.97 10.77 7.40
CA SER A 78 -0.49 10.69 7.42
C SER A 78 0.11 10.27 6.09
N GLY A 79 -0.72 9.77 5.17
CA GLY A 79 -0.37 9.43 3.80
C GLY A 79 -1.62 9.05 2.99
N ILE A 80 -1.45 8.97 1.67
CA ILE A 80 -2.53 8.57 0.75
C ILE A 80 -2.04 7.37 -0.07
N SER A 81 -2.85 6.32 -0.14
CA SER A 81 -2.68 5.16 -1.00
C SER A 81 -3.50 5.34 -2.27
N VAL A 82 -2.87 5.19 -3.43
CA VAL A 82 -3.56 5.29 -4.73
C VAL A 82 -3.43 3.97 -5.47
N LEU A 83 -4.57 3.32 -5.77
CA LEU A 83 -4.60 2.11 -6.60
C LEU A 83 -4.19 2.47 -8.01
N THR A 84 -3.21 1.74 -8.56
CA THR A 84 -2.71 1.96 -9.91
C THR A 84 -2.94 0.76 -10.84
N ASP A 85 -3.43 -0.36 -10.32
CA ASP A 85 -3.84 -1.50 -11.15
C ASP A 85 -5.10 -1.17 -11.97
N GLU A 86 -5.01 -1.30 -13.30
CA GLU A 86 -6.07 -0.92 -14.24
C GLU A 86 -7.15 -2.00 -14.35
N VAL A 87 -6.72 -3.27 -14.44
CA VAL A 87 -7.61 -4.38 -14.80
C VAL A 87 -8.56 -4.72 -13.67
N PHE A 88 -8.05 -4.86 -12.45
CA PHE A 88 -8.83 -5.37 -11.32
C PHE A 88 -9.37 -4.28 -10.39
N PHE A 89 -8.69 -3.11 -10.35
CA PHE A 89 -9.05 -2.03 -9.43
C PHE A 89 -9.49 -0.74 -10.13
N LYS A 90 -9.44 -0.68 -11.46
CA LYS A 90 -9.78 0.50 -12.27
C LYS A 90 -8.99 1.75 -11.87
N GLY A 91 -7.77 1.54 -11.38
CA GLY A 91 -6.81 2.59 -11.10
C GLY A 91 -5.96 2.89 -12.33
N SER A 92 -5.02 3.81 -12.18
CA SER A 92 -3.98 4.05 -13.19
C SER A 92 -2.76 4.74 -12.59
N ILE A 93 -1.62 4.63 -13.26
CA ILE A 93 -0.43 5.37 -12.86
C ILE A 93 -0.64 6.89 -13.03
N GLU A 94 -1.46 7.30 -13.99
CA GLU A 94 -1.82 8.70 -14.20
C GLU A 94 -2.68 9.27 -13.06
N ASP A 95 -3.48 8.43 -12.38
CA ASP A 95 -4.18 8.82 -11.15
C ASP A 95 -3.18 9.20 -10.05
N LEU A 96 -2.17 8.35 -9.83
CA LEU A 96 -1.13 8.63 -8.86
C LEU A 96 -0.36 9.92 -9.20
N LYS A 97 0.00 10.09 -10.46
CA LYS A 97 0.68 11.30 -10.94
C LYS A 97 -0.17 12.54 -10.70
N SER A 98 -1.43 12.51 -11.08
CA SER A 98 -2.36 13.64 -10.89
C SER A 98 -2.57 13.97 -9.41
N VAL A 99 -2.71 12.95 -8.54
CA VAL A 99 -2.77 13.14 -7.09
C VAL A 99 -1.47 13.75 -6.58
N SER A 100 -0.33 13.33 -7.12
CA SER A 100 0.98 13.82 -6.71
C SER A 100 1.16 15.34 -6.93
N GLU A 101 0.46 15.92 -7.88
CA GLU A 101 0.53 17.34 -8.19
C GLU A 101 -0.26 18.22 -7.20
N VAL A 102 -1.27 17.64 -6.52
CA VAL A 102 -2.23 18.41 -5.72
C VAL A 102 -2.12 18.22 -4.22
N VAL A 103 -1.28 17.28 -3.75
CA VAL A 103 -1.05 17.02 -2.32
C VAL A 103 0.43 16.95 -1.98
N ASP A 104 0.78 17.14 -0.70
CA ASP A 104 2.14 17.14 -0.19
C ASP A 104 2.46 15.96 0.73
N VAL A 105 1.45 15.20 1.16
CA VAL A 105 1.60 14.05 2.05
C VAL A 105 2.32 12.88 1.34
N PRO A 106 2.89 11.91 2.09
CA PRO A 106 3.42 10.68 1.52
C PRO A 106 2.41 9.96 0.61
N LEU A 107 2.86 9.44 -0.52
CA LEU A 107 2.03 8.73 -1.49
C LEU A 107 2.49 7.29 -1.67
N LEU A 108 1.59 6.34 -1.44
CA LEU A 108 1.77 4.93 -1.72
C LEU A 108 1.23 4.59 -3.11
N CYS A 109 2.11 4.11 -4.00
CA CYS A 109 1.69 3.40 -5.21
C CYS A 109 1.21 2.00 -4.81
N LYS A 110 -0.11 1.77 -4.84
CA LYS A 110 -0.74 0.50 -4.46
C LYS A 110 -0.96 -0.34 -5.72
N ASP A 111 -0.02 -1.22 -6.01
CA ASP A 111 0.00 -2.09 -7.19
C ASP A 111 0.61 -3.45 -6.85
N PHE A 112 0.48 -4.43 -7.75
CA PHE A 112 1.17 -5.72 -7.67
C PHE A 112 2.53 -5.60 -8.35
N ILE A 113 3.55 -5.24 -7.58
CA ILE A 113 4.89 -5.00 -8.10
C ILE A 113 5.66 -6.32 -8.17
N ILE A 114 6.11 -6.66 -9.38
CA ILE A 114 6.87 -7.88 -9.70
C ILE A 114 8.17 -7.58 -10.46
N ASP A 115 8.39 -6.34 -10.88
CA ASP A 115 9.55 -5.94 -11.67
C ASP A 115 10.05 -4.53 -11.32
N GLN A 116 11.35 -4.28 -11.54
CA GLN A 116 11.99 -2.99 -11.28
C GLN A 116 11.46 -1.86 -12.16
N LYS A 117 10.96 -2.15 -13.37
CA LYS A 117 10.31 -1.14 -14.24
C LYS A 117 9.16 -0.44 -13.52
N GLN A 118 8.37 -1.20 -12.73
CA GLN A 118 7.25 -0.64 -11.97
C GLN A 118 7.72 0.29 -10.85
N LEU A 119 8.89 0.04 -10.23
CA LEU A 119 9.47 0.91 -9.22
C LEU A 119 9.83 2.28 -9.81
N ILE A 120 10.47 2.28 -10.99
CA ILE A 120 10.86 3.51 -11.70
C ILE A 120 9.60 4.28 -12.12
N ARG A 121 8.62 3.60 -12.71
CA ARG A 121 7.32 4.18 -13.07
C ARG A 121 6.62 4.82 -11.87
N ALA A 122 6.54 4.11 -10.74
CA ALA A 122 5.94 4.62 -9.51
C ALA A 122 6.68 5.86 -8.98
N LYS A 123 8.02 5.83 -8.96
CA LYS A 123 8.86 6.98 -8.58
C LYS A 123 8.57 8.18 -9.48
N ASN A 124 8.59 7.99 -10.80
CA ASN A 124 8.35 9.04 -11.80
C ASN A 124 6.93 9.63 -11.70
N ALA A 125 5.94 8.84 -11.25
CA ALA A 125 4.58 9.30 -10.97
C ALA A 125 4.45 10.02 -9.62
N GLY A 126 5.52 10.18 -8.86
CA GLY A 126 5.55 10.94 -7.61
C GLY A 126 5.22 10.14 -6.36
N ALA A 127 5.29 8.79 -6.41
CA ALA A 127 5.25 7.95 -5.21
C ALA A 127 6.45 8.23 -4.31
N SER A 128 6.25 8.23 -3.00
CA SER A 128 7.30 8.14 -1.98
C SER A 128 7.37 6.76 -1.34
N MET A 129 6.34 5.94 -1.55
CA MET A 129 6.23 4.60 -1.01
C MET A 129 5.62 3.66 -2.05
N ILE A 130 6.04 2.39 -2.03
CA ILE A 130 5.49 1.31 -2.88
C ILE A 130 5.06 0.12 -2.02
N LEU A 131 4.28 -0.77 -2.62
CA LEU A 131 3.84 -2.01 -2.03
C LEU A 131 4.65 -3.20 -2.56
N LEU A 132 5.11 -4.06 -1.66
CA LEU A 132 5.54 -5.42 -2.00
C LEU A 132 4.72 -6.42 -1.20
N ILE A 133 4.17 -7.44 -1.84
CA ILE A 133 3.30 -8.45 -1.24
C ILE A 133 4.09 -9.75 -1.09
N VAL A 134 4.27 -10.25 0.14
CA VAL A 134 5.05 -11.47 0.39
C VAL A 134 4.48 -12.66 -0.37
N ALA A 135 3.15 -12.84 -0.36
CA ALA A 135 2.46 -13.92 -1.07
C ALA A 135 2.63 -13.88 -2.60
N ALA A 136 3.01 -12.74 -3.18
CA ALA A 136 3.12 -12.53 -4.62
C ALA A 136 4.53 -12.79 -5.18
N LEU A 137 5.54 -12.94 -4.32
CA LEU A 137 6.95 -12.92 -4.69
C LEU A 137 7.71 -14.11 -4.08
N THR A 138 8.73 -14.61 -4.78
CA THR A 138 9.72 -15.47 -4.11
C THR A 138 10.56 -14.64 -3.15
N LYS A 139 11.20 -15.27 -2.16
CA LYS A 139 12.07 -14.57 -1.19
C LYS A 139 13.20 -13.81 -1.87
N GLU A 140 13.78 -14.40 -2.92
CA GLU A 140 14.84 -13.79 -3.71
C GLU A 140 14.33 -12.54 -4.43
N LYS A 141 13.16 -12.63 -5.08
CA LYS A 141 12.58 -11.50 -5.81
C LYS A 141 12.09 -10.39 -4.87
N LEU A 142 11.50 -10.75 -3.75
CA LEU A 142 11.14 -9.81 -2.69
C LEU A 142 12.37 -9.01 -2.21
N THR A 143 13.48 -9.72 -1.93
CA THR A 143 14.73 -9.09 -1.48
C THR A 143 15.33 -8.18 -2.57
N GLU A 144 15.33 -8.62 -3.82
CA GLU A 144 15.79 -7.84 -4.97
C GLU A 144 15.00 -6.53 -5.09
N LEU A 145 13.67 -6.62 -5.15
CA LEU A 145 12.78 -5.47 -5.33
C LEU A 145 12.82 -4.53 -4.12
N TYR A 146 12.90 -5.07 -2.91
CA TYR A 146 13.04 -4.25 -1.70
C TYR A 146 14.31 -3.39 -1.76
N ARG A 147 15.46 -3.99 -2.08
CA ARG A 147 16.72 -3.27 -2.23
C ARG A 147 16.69 -2.25 -3.36
N ALA A 148 16.12 -2.63 -4.50
CA ALA A 148 15.98 -1.72 -5.65
C ALA A 148 15.09 -0.51 -5.32
N ALA A 149 13.96 -0.71 -4.63
CA ALA A 149 13.10 0.38 -4.18
C ALA A 149 13.82 1.32 -3.22
N ARG A 150 14.56 0.76 -2.24
CA ARG A 150 15.36 1.56 -1.30
C ARG A 150 16.47 2.36 -1.98
N ALA A 151 17.09 1.80 -3.03
CA ALA A 151 18.08 2.52 -3.84
C ALA A 151 17.50 3.69 -4.66
N LEU A 152 16.18 3.65 -4.89
CA LEU A 152 15.42 4.75 -5.50
C LEU A 152 14.84 5.74 -4.47
N ASP A 153 15.26 5.67 -3.20
CA ASP A 153 14.68 6.46 -2.09
C ASP A 153 13.16 6.29 -1.95
N LEU A 154 12.65 5.10 -2.25
CA LEU A 154 11.26 4.73 -1.99
C LEU A 154 11.16 4.02 -0.63
N GLU A 155 10.18 4.39 0.18
CA GLU A 155 9.75 3.56 1.30
C GLU A 155 8.99 2.34 0.78
N VAL A 156 9.06 1.24 1.53
CA VAL A 156 8.43 -0.01 1.10
C VAL A 156 7.49 -0.50 2.19
N LEU A 157 6.20 -0.57 1.86
CA LEU A 157 5.20 -1.29 2.64
C LEU A 157 5.27 -2.76 2.23
N VAL A 158 5.69 -3.64 3.14
CA VAL A 158 5.72 -5.09 2.91
C VAL A 158 4.45 -5.70 3.49
N GLU A 159 3.52 -6.10 2.62
CA GLU A 159 2.21 -6.65 2.99
C GLU A 159 2.30 -8.14 3.30
N THR A 160 1.68 -8.56 4.41
CA THR A 160 1.64 -9.91 4.94
C THR A 160 0.23 -10.32 5.34
N HIS A 161 -0.09 -11.65 5.32
CA HIS A 161 -1.43 -12.17 5.57
C HIS A 161 -1.47 -13.22 6.69
N ASP A 162 -0.31 -13.73 7.10
CA ASP A 162 -0.19 -14.72 8.16
C ASP A 162 1.18 -14.61 8.88
N GLY A 163 1.38 -15.46 9.89
CA GLY A 163 2.60 -15.43 10.70
C GLY A 163 3.87 -15.85 9.95
N GLU A 164 3.76 -16.70 8.94
CA GLU A 164 4.91 -17.10 8.13
C GLU A 164 5.38 -15.95 7.24
N GLU A 165 4.44 -15.26 6.60
CA GLU A 165 4.72 -14.06 5.80
C GLU A 165 5.26 -12.92 6.65
N LEU A 166 4.69 -12.72 7.86
CA LEU A 166 5.17 -11.74 8.82
C LEU A 166 6.63 -11.99 9.21
N ALA A 167 6.98 -13.25 9.50
CA ALA A 167 8.36 -13.63 9.81
C ALA A 167 9.31 -13.38 8.62
N ILE A 168 8.86 -13.60 7.38
CA ILE A 168 9.63 -13.29 6.17
C ILE A 168 9.90 -11.80 6.06
N ALA A 169 8.88 -10.95 6.26
CA ALA A 169 9.01 -9.50 6.20
C ALA A 169 9.95 -8.95 7.29
N GLN A 170 9.86 -9.49 8.51
CA GLN A 170 10.77 -9.16 9.61
C GLN A 170 12.22 -9.58 9.30
N ALA A 171 12.43 -10.80 8.80
CA ALA A 171 13.75 -11.30 8.42
C ALA A 171 14.37 -10.54 7.24
N LEU A 172 13.55 -9.97 6.35
CA LEU A 172 13.99 -9.05 5.29
C LEU A 172 14.56 -7.74 5.84
N GLY A 173 14.21 -7.38 7.07
CA GLY A 173 14.53 -6.07 7.67
C GLY A 173 13.62 -4.95 7.15
N ALA A 174 12.37 -5.28 6.84
CA ALA A 174 11.39 -4.29 6.40
C ALA A 174 11.12 -3.26 7.51
N ALA A 175 11.23 -1.97 7.18
CA ALA A 175 10.96 -0.89 8.13
C ALA A 175 9.45 -0.62 8.31
N ILE A 176 8.63 -0.95 7.30
CA ILE A 176 7.18 -0.80 7.31
C ILE A 176 6.57 -2.13 6.90
N ILE A 177 5.75 -2.71 7.76
CA ILE A 177 5.07 -4.00 7.52
C ILE A 177 3.56 -3.80 7.63
N GLY A 178 2.83 -4.28 6.63
CA GLY A 178 1.37 -4.31 6.62
C GLY A 178 0.85 -5.70 7.00
N VAL A 179 -0.15 -5.77 7.86
CA VAL A 179 -0.94 -6.98 8.11
C VAL A 179 -2.31 -6.78 7.47
N ASN A 180 -2.56 -7.51 6.39
CA ASN A 180 -3.80 -7.38 5.65
C ASN A 180 -4.86 -8.36 6.19
N ASN A 181 -5.94 -7.81 6.71
CA ASN A 181 -7.10 -8.53 7.24
C ASN A 181 -7.94 -9.21 6.14
N ARG A 182 -7.62 -8.97 4.86
CA ARG A 182 -8.30 -9.60 3.73
C ARG A 182 -7.50 -10.80 3.23
N SER A 183 -8.11 -11.97 3.25
CA SER A 183 -7.55 -13.17 2.64
C SER A 183 -7.44 -12.99 1.11
N LEU A 184 -6.26 -13.23 0.53
CA LEU A 184 -6.06 -13.24 -0.92
C LEU A 184 -6.69 -14.48 -1.61
N LYS A 185 -7.08 -15.49 -0.83
CA LYS A 185 -7.66 -16.75 -1.35
C LYS A 185 -9.18 -16.69 -1.40
N THR A 186 -9.81 -16.20 -0.33
CA THR A 186 -11.28 -16.23 -0.16
C THR A 186 -11.92 -14.86 -0.23
N PHE A 187 -11.13 -13.77 -0.14
CA PHE A 187 -11.56 -12.38 0.01
C PHE A 187 -12.32 -12.08 1.32
N ASP A 188 -12.42 -13.05 2.22
CA ASP A 188 -12.96 -12.80 3.55
C ASP A 188 -12.11 -11.77 4.29
N VAL A 189 -12.77 -10.93 5.08
CA VAL A 189 -12.13 -9.86 5.84
C VAL A 189 -12.42 -10.08 7.32
N SER A 190 -11.35 -10.17 8.12
CA SER A 190 -11.49 -10.31 9.57
C SER A 190 -10.37 -9.54 10.29
N ILE A 191 -10.75 -8.54 11.08
CA ILE A 191 -9.81 -7.76 11.93
C ILE A 191 -9.11 -8.69 12.95
N ALA A 192 -9.69 -9.86 13.24
CA ALA A 192 -9.05 -10.88 14.07
C ALA A 192 -7.68 -11.33 13.53
N THR A 193 -7.40 -11.19 12.23
CA THR A 193 -6.07 -11.44 11.67
C THR A 193 -5.04 -10.51 12.31
N SER A 194 -5.29 -9.20 12.31
CA SER A 194 -4.41 -8.24 12.97
C SER A 194 -4.34 -8.43 14.49
N GLU A 195 -5.45 -8.80 15.13
CA GLU A 195 -5.43 -9.10 16.59
C GLU A 195 -4.56 -10.32 16.90
N THR A 196 -4.61 -11.37 16.07
CA THR A 196 -3.82 -12.59 16.25
C THR A 196 -2.34 -12.36 15.94
N LEU A 197 -2.04 -11.53 14.94
CA LEU A 197 -0.69 -11.22 14.50
C LEU A 197 -0.15 -9.93 15.15
N ALA A 198 -0.78 -9.47 16.23
CA ALA A 198 -0.39 -8.24 16.92
C ALA A 198 1.12 -8.24 17.22
N PRO A 199 1.90 -7.29 16.67
CA PRO A 199 3.34 -7.26 16.86
C PRO A 199 3.72 -6.77 18.27
N GLU A 200 4.87 -7.23 18.75
CA GLU A 200 5.50 -6.62 19.90
C GLU A 200 6.09 -5.24 19.53
N PRO A 201 6.15 -4.29 20.46
CA PRO A 201 6.74 -2.99 20.22
C PRO A 201 8.17 -3.08 19.67
N SER A 202 8.44 -2.37 18.60
CA SER A 202 9.74 -2.37 17.92
C SER A 202 9.96 -1.08 17.12
N GLU A 203 11.12 -0.94 16.48
CA GLU A 203 11.36 0.14 15.52
C GLU A 203 10.59 -0.05 14.19
N ILE A 204 10.09 -1.26 13.91
CA ILE A 204 9.27 -1.51 12.71
C ILE A 204 7.95 -0.78 12.88
N LEU A 205 7.50 -0.12 11.80
CA LEU A 205 6.18 0.49 11.73
C LEU A 205 5.18 -0.54 11.21
N TYR A 206 4.14 -0.81 11.99
CA TYR A 206 3.10 -1.77 11.61
C TYR A 206 1.80 -1.08 11.18
N ILE A 207 1.26 -1.51 10.05
CA ILE A 207 0.00 -1.02 9.49
C ILE A 207 -1.01 -2.17 9.46
N SER A 208 -2.19 -1.98 10.03
CA SER A 208 -3.30 -2.92 9.84
C SER A 208 -4.14 -2.47 8.64
N GLU A 209 -4.38 -3.38 7.70
CA GLU A 209 -5.05 -3.09 6.43
C GLU A 209 -6.38 -3.84 6.30
N SER A 210 -7.36 -3.21 5.68
CA SER A 210 -8.69 -3.76 5.38
C SER A 210 -9.59 -3.97 6.61
N GLY A 211 -10.90 -3.80 6.39
CA GLY A 211 -11.94 -4.19 7.36
C GLY A 211 -12.42 -3.10 8.29
N PHE A 212 -11.84 -1.93 8.29
CA PHE A 212 -12.23 -0.82 9.17
C PHE A 212 -13.46 -0.10 8.64
N LYS A 213 -14.56 -0.16 9.39
CA LYS A 213 -15.84 0.50 9.07
C LYS A 213 -16.19 1.59 10.08
N THR A 214 -15.72 1.46 11.30
CA THR A 214 -16.03 2.33 12.43
C THR A 214 -14.77 2.69 13.21
N ALA A 215 -14.84 3.71 14.06
CA ALA A 215 -13.77 4.04 14.99
C ALA A 215 -13.50 2.90 15.99
N ASP A 216 -14.53 2.13 16.36
CA ASP A 216 -14.39 0.99 17.26
C ASP A 216 -13.55 -0.13 16.62
N ASP A 217 -13.66 -0.33 15.29
CA ASP A 217 -12.80 -1.27 14.57
C ASP A 217 -11.32 -0.85 14.67
N VAL A 218 -11.03 0.44 14.54
CA VAL A 218 -9.67 0.98 14.69
C VAL A 218 -9.18 0.81 16.13
N ALA A 219 -10.03 1.06 17.13
CA ALA A 219 -9.68 0.93 18.54
C ALA A 219 -9.21 -0.50 18.91
N ARG A 220 -9.70 -1.53 18.20
CA ARG A 220 -9.29 -2.94 18.41
C ARG A 220 -7.81 -3.18 18.15
N VAL A 221 -7.22 -2.46 17.20
CA VAL A 221 -5.81 -2.64 16.78
C VAL A 221 -4.89 -1.53 17.26
N ALA A 222 -5.45 -0.45 17.81
CA ALA A 222 -4.74 0.78 18.16
C ALA A 222 -3.56 0.63 19.12
N LYS A 223 -3.53 -0.45 19.90
CA LYS A 223 -2.45 -0.71 20.88
C LYS A 223 -1.22 -1.41 20.27
N ALA A 224 -1.42 -2.08 19.14
CA ALA A 224 -0.40 -2.91 18.52
C ALA A 224 0.07 -2.40 17.16
N TYR A 225 -0.70 -1.50 16.53
CA TYR A 225 -0.41 -0.98 15.20
C TYR A 225 -0.24 0.54 15.23
N ASP A 226 0.78 1.03 14.56
CA ASP A 226 1.10 2.47 14.43
C ASP A 226 0.12 3.18 13.48
N ALA A 227 -0.40 2.46 12.49
CA ALA A 227 -1.31 3.01 11.48
C ALA A 227 -2.36 2.01 11.02
N VAL A 228 -3.43 2.53 10.41
CA VAL A 228 -4.44 1.75 9.66
C VAL A 228 -4.54 2.24 8.23
N LEU A 229 -4.75 1.31 7.28
CA LEU A 229 -5.09 1.63 5.89
C LEU A 229 -6.59 1.46 5.70
N VAL A 230 -7.26 2.55 5.31
CA VAL A 230 -8.72 2.59 5.14
C VAL A 230 -9.07 3.15 3.77
N GLY A 231 -9.86 2.41 3.02
CA GLY A 231 -10.34 2.81 1.70
C GLY A 231 -11.86 2.81 1.61
N GLU A 232 -12.47 1.62 1.55
CA GLU A 232 -13.89 1.41 1.22
C GLU A 232 -14.86 2.29 2.05
N THR A 233 -14.57 2.50 3.32
CA THR A 233 -15.42 3.29 4.22
C THR A 233 -15.32 4.80 3.98
N LEU A 234 -14.23 5.26 3.36
CA LEU A 234 -13.96 6.68 3.12
C LEU A 234 -14.28 7.12 1.69
N MET A 235 -14.67 6.19 0.84
CA MET A 235 -15.00 6.38 -0.58
C MET A 235 -16.51 6.49 -0.78
#